data_b6ff0ca6fedc9da15c6e0f7930a0c121
#
_entry.id   b6ff0ca6fedc9da15c6e0f7930a0c121
#
_cell.length_a   1.000
_cell.length_b   1.000
_cell.length_c   1.000
_cell.angle_alpha   90.00
_cell.angle_beta   90.00
_cell.angle_gamma   90.00
#
_symmetry.space_group_name_H-M   'P 1'
#
loop_
_entity.id
_entity.type
_entity.pdbx_description
1 polymer ?
#
loop_
_entity_poly.entity_id
_entity_poly.type
_entity_poly.pdbx_seq_one_letter_code
_entity_poly.pdbx_strand_id
1 'polypeptide(L)'
;TLFPGTPKGLDYLASMYCEYYVYWKDDGKLWDASTGEDQLWTYNCEDCWRTFEVMEQQQPLLKQMGLQSVWEFQQGKLAPLLLKAMFRGVRCDVSSKAALSHELMDEITQRESWLTSVLGHPLNIQSPKQMQEFFYDDLKFKPVISRKTHTATLDDAALISIAKKEPLVQPLVNKIQELRSLKVFRSTFVEARLDRDQRLR
;
A
#
# COMPACT_ATOMS: atom_id res chain seq x y z
N THR A 1 0.05 17.82 13.55
CA THR A 1 -0.29 18.51 14.79
C THR A 1 -1.29 19.63 14.57
N LEU A 2 -1.08 20.56 13.61
CA LEU A 2 -1.95 21.73 13.41
C LEU A 2 -3.37 21.35 12.99
N PHE A 3 -3.53 20.63 11.91
CA PHE A 3 -4.85 20.27 11.37
C PHE A 3 -4.90 18.79 11.01
N PRO A 4 -5.20 17.89 11.98
CA PRO A 4 -5.12 16.44 11.75
C PRO A 4 -6.07 15.92 10.67
N GLY A 5 -7.21 16.57 10.45
CA GLY A 5 -8.21 16.17 9.47
C GLY A 5 -7.95 16.61 8.02
N THR A 6 -6.91 17.43 7.76
CA THR A 6 -6.61 17.92 6.41
C THR A 6 -5.59 17.00 5.69
N PRO A 7 -5.52 17.04 4.34
CA PRO A 7 -4.45 16.40 3.59
C PRO A 7 -3.06 16.84 4.07
N LYS A 8 -2.05 15.98 3.90
CA LYS A 8 -0.67 16.22 4.34
C LYS A 8 0.33 16.22 3.18
N GLY A 9 -0.17 16.11 1.94
CA GLY A 9 0.69 16.23 0.75
C GLY A 9 1.34 17.62 0.69
N LEU A 10 2.59 17.68 0.25
CA LEU A 10 3.32 18.94 0.15
C LEU A 10 2.65 19.92 -0.82
N ASP A 11 2.07 19.43 -1.90
CA ASP A 11 1.26 20.20 -2.84
C ASP A 11 0.10 20.94 -2.16
N TYR A 12 -0.68 20.22 -1.35
CA TYR A 12 -1.77 20.81 -0.58
C TYR A 12 -1.26 21.83 0.45
N LEU A 13 -0.22 21.45 1.22
CA LEU A 13 0.36 22.35 2.23
C LEU A 13 0.95 23.61 1.58
N ALA A 14 1.65 23.47 0.48
CA ALA A 14 2.19 24.60 -0.25
C ALA A 14 1.10 25.55 -0.78
N SER A 15 -0.01 24.99 -1.28
CA SER A 15 -1.16 25.82 -1.72
C SER A 15 -1.81 26.63 -0.58
N MET A 16 -1.64 26.18 0.67
CA MET A 16 -2.21 26.85 1.84
C MET A 16 -1.26 27.86 2.50
N TYR A 17 0.04 27.64 2.41
CA TYR A 17 1.03 28.36 3.21
C TYR A 17 2.06 29.15 2.39
N CYS A 18 2.34 28.77 1.13
CA CYS A 18 3.31 29.50 0.32
C CYS A 18 2.70 30.76 -0.30
N GLU A 19 3.47 31.84 -0.33
CA GLU A 19 3.03 33.14 -0.87
C GLU A 19 2.81 33.08 -2.38
N TYR A 20 3.73 32.41 -3.10
CA TYR A 20 3.65 32.21 -4.55
C TYR A 20 3.53 30.73 -4.86
N TYR A 21 2.30 30.23 -4.98
CA TYR A 21 2.04 28.84 -5.28
C TYR A 21 1.89 28.59 -6.78
N VAL A 22 2.74 27.71 -7.31
CA VAL A 22 2.59 27.10 -8.63
C VAL A 22 2.66 25.59 -8.45
N TYR A 23 1.75 24.85 -9.08
CA TYR A 23 1.76 23.39 -9.00
C TYR A 23 2.92 22.82 -9.82
N TRP A 24 3.73 21.94 -9.21
CA TRP A 24 4.94 21.36 -9.81
C TRP A 24 5.01 19.82 -9.72
N LYS A 25 4.07 19.16 -9.05
CA LYS A 25 4.18 17.72 -8.76
C LYS A 25 4.13 16.82 -10.00
N ASP A 26 3.63 17.32 -11.11
CA ASP A 26 3.64 16.56 -12.37
C ASP A 26 5.01 16.59 -13.07
N ASP A 27 5.85 17.58 -12.80
CA ASP A 27 7.18 17.69 -13.41
C ASP A 27 8.06 16.48 -13.04
N GLY A 28 7.94 15.97 -11.80
CA GLY A 28 8.65 14.76 -11.38
C GLY A 28 8.16 13.47 -12.06
N LYS A 29 6.96 13.45 -12.61
CA LYS A 29 6.40 12.29 -13.32
C LYS A 29 6.89 12.21 -14.77
N LEU A 30 7.35 13.34 -15.32
CA LEU A 30 7.82 13.44 -16.70
C LEU A 30 9.30 13.06 -16.81
N TRP A 31 9.99 12.90 -15.69
CA TRP A 31 11.40 12.53 -15.70
C TRP A 31 11.58 11.04 -16.04
N ASP A 32 12.54 10.78 -16.92
CA ASP A 32 13.11 9.47 -17.19
C ASP A 32 14.65 9.56 -17.31
N ALA A 33 15.32 8.41 -17.27
CA ALA A 33 16.79 8.36 -17.32
C ALA A 33 17.40 8.93 -18.63
N SER A 34 16.60 9.12 -19.67
CA SER A 34 17.04 9.68 -20.98
C SER A 34 16.98 11.21 -21.01
N THR A 35 16.20 11.84 -20.13
CA THR A 35 16.01 13.31 -20.09
C THR A 35 17.09 14.06 -19.31
N GLY A 36 18.03 13.34 -18.68
CA GLY A 36 19.10 13.91 -17.86
C GLY A 36 18.63 14.22 -16.43
N GLU A 37 19.56 14.68 -15.59
CA GLU A 37 19.30 14.90 -14.16
C GLU A 37 18.78 16.30 -13.83
N ASP A 38 18.93 17.29 -14.73
CA ASP A 38 18.60 18.68 -14.46
C ASP A 38 17.14 18.89 -14.06
N GLN A 39 16.21 18.20 -14.73
CA GLN A 39 14.80 18.27 -14.39
C GLN A 39 14.53 17.67 -13.00
N LEU A 40 15.18 16.55 -12.66
CA LEU A 40 15.10 15.92 -11.35
C LEU A 40 15.65 16.83 -10.24
N TRP A 41 16.79 17.46 -10.50
CA TRP A 41 17.40 18.43 -9.57
C TRP A 41 16.48 19.63 -9.34
N THR A 42 15.92 20.20 -10.39
CA THR A 42 14.96 21.32 -10.30
C THR A 42 13.74 20.92 -9.47
N TYR A 43 13.15 19.77 -9.75
CA TYR A 43 12.02 19.24 -8.99
C TYR A 43 12.36 19.05 -7.50
N ASN A 44 13.51 18.45 -7.19
CA ASN A 44 13.95 18.26 -5.81
C ASN A 44 14.23 19.58 -5.07
N CYS A 45 14.82 20.56 -5.76
CA CYS A 45 15.02 21.90 -5.19
C CYS A 45 13.69 22.58 -4.88
N GLU A 46 12.70 22.46 -5.76
CA GLU A 46 11.36 22.99 -5.52
C GLU A 46 10.70 22.31 -4.30
N ASP A 47 10.78 20.99 -4.17
CA ASP A 47 10.29 20.25 -3.01
C ASP A 47 10.95 20.73 -1.70
N CYS A 48 12.25 20.95 -1.70
CA CYS A 48 12.98 21.47 -0.54
C CYS A 48 12.54 22.89 -0.18
N TRP A 49 12.46 23.77 -1.19
CA TRP A 49 12.05 25.16 -1.01
C TRP A 49 10.63 25.25 -0.41
N ARG A 50 9.67 24.56 -1.00
CA ARG A 50 8.28 24.53 -0.52
C ARG A 50 8.16 23.95 0.89
N THR A 51 8.94 22.92 1.20
CA THR A 51 8.97 22.34 2.55
C THR A 51 9.44 23.37 3.58
N PHE A 52 10.49 24.12 3.24
CA PHE A 52 11.02 25.16 4.12
C PHE A 52 10.02 26.30 4.32
N GLU A 53 9.43 26.82 3.25
CA GLU A 53 8.44 27.91 3.29
C GLU A 53 7.20 27.51 4.12
N VAL A 54 6.67 26.30 3.91
CA VAL A 54 5.56 25.74 4.72
C VAL A 54 5.96 25.65 6.19
N MET A 55 7.18 25.21 6.50
CA MET A 55 7.66 25.13 7.88
C MET A 55 7.71 26.52 8.54
N GLU A 56 8.26 27.51 7.84
CA GLU A 56 8.35 28.88 8.37
C GLU A 56 6.96 29.47 8.70
N GLN A 57 5.98 29.23 7.87
CA GLN A 57 4.62 29.70 8.08
C GLN A 57 3.89 28.92 9.20
N GLN A 58 4.18 27.64 9.36
CA GLN A 58 3.52 26.81 10.38
C GLN A 58 4.08 27.02 11.80
N GLN A 59 5.34 27.40 11.96
CA GLN A 59 5.93 27.61 13.29
C GLN A 59 5.23 28.70 14.14
N PRO A 60 4.94 29.89 13.61
CA PRO A 60 4.17 30.88 14.35
C PRO A 60 2.78 30.42 14.72
N LEU A 61 2.11 29.67 13.82
CA LEU A 61 0.77 29.13 14.06
C LEU A 61 0.77 28.12 15.20
N LEU A 62 1.79 27.25 15.30
CA LEU A 62 1.94 26.32 16.42
C LEU A 62 1.98 27.06 17.77
N LYS A 63 2.70 28.17 17.85
CA LYS A 63 2.78 29.00 19.05
C LYS A 63 1.46 29.70 19.33
N GLN A 64 0.85 30.30 18.33
CA GLN A 64 -0.43 31.01 18.45
C GLN A 64 -1.57 30.09 18.91
N MET A 65 -1.57 28.84 18.44
CA MET A 65 -2.57 27.83 18.81
C MET A 65 -2.25 27.10 20.13
N GLY A 66 -1.14 27.42 20.80
CA GLY A 66 -0.71 26.73 22.02
C GLY A 66 -0.28 25.27 21.83
N LEU A 67 0.05 24.88 20.60
CA LEU A 67 0.41 23.50 20.24
C LEU A 67 1.92 23.23 20.22
N GLN A 68 2.74 24.20 20.58
CA GLN A 68 4.20 24.09 20.57
C GLN A 68 4.69 22.91 21.42
N SER A 69 4.18 22.75 22.64
CA SER A 69 4.58 21.65 23.54
C SER A 69 4.20 20.26 23.00
N VAL A 70 3.08 20.16 22.30
CA VAL A 70 2.66 18.90 21.64
C VAL A 70 3.62 18.55 20.50
N TRP A 71 3.97 19.54 19.68
CA TRP A 71 4.93 19.36 18.57
C TRP A 71 6.32 18.97 19.09
N GLU A 72 6.83 19.66 20.11
CA GLU A 72 8.12 19.35 20.75
C GLU A 72 8.13 17.95 21.36
N PHE A 73 7.02 17.52 22.00
CA PHE A 73 6.91 16.15 22.48
C PHE A 73 6.95 15.13 21.33
N GLN A 74 6.20 15.37 20.26
CA GLN A 74 6.16 14.47 19.10
C GLN A 74 7.54 14.37 18.42
N GLN A 75 8.20 15.48 18.14
CA GLN A 75 9.48 15.50 17.43
C GLN A 75 10.66 15.16 18.35
N GLY A 76 10.68 15.70 19.56
CA GLY A 76 11.82 15.54 20.47
C GLY A 76 11.83 14.25 21.28
N LYS A 77 10.65 13.68 21.56
CA LYS A 77 10.55 12.47 22.41
C LYS A 77 9.98 11.27 21.65
N LEU A 78 8.81 11.43 21.04
CA LEU A 78 8.12 10.29 20.42
C LEU A 78 8.83 9.79 19.14
N ALA A 79 9.16 10.69 18.22
CA ALA A 79 9.80 10.29 16.97
C ALA A 79 11.16 9.60 17.17
N PRO A 80 12.08 10.05 18.03
CA PRO A 80 13.31 9.33 18.31
C PRO A 80 13.11 7.94 18.93
N LEU A 81 12.07 7.77 19.76
CA LEU A 81 11.74 6.46 20.34
C LEU A 81 11.22 5.50 19.27
N LEU A 82 10.34 5.97 18.39
CA LEU A 82 9.85 5.18 17.26
C LEU A 82 11.01 4.79 16.32
N LEU A 83 11.88 5.73 15.98
CA LEU A 83 13.08 5.42 15.18
C LEU A 83 13.98 4.38 15.84
N LYS A 84 14.24 4.49 17.15
CA LYS A 84 14.98 3.46 17.88
C LYS A 84 14.31 2.09 17.82
N ALA A 85 12.98 2.04 17.94
CA ALA A 85 12.22 0.80 17.83
C ALA A 85 12.33 0.21 16.41
N MET A 86 12.21 1.05 15.37
CA MET A 86 12.38 0.64 13.98
C MET A 86 13.80 0.11 13.70
N PHE A 87 14.83 0.82 14.12
CA PHE A 87 16.23 0.37 13.97
C PHE A 87 16.55 -0.89 14.80
N ARG A 88 15.93 -1.04 15.96
CA ARG A 88 16.06 -2.26 16.74
C ARG A 88 15.42 -3.44 16.02
N GLY A 89 14.29 -3.24 15.40
CA GLY A 89 13.49 -4.26 14.71
C GLY A 89 12.98 -5.35 15.65
N VAL A 90 12.21 -6.28 15.10
CA VAL A 90 11.61 -7.41 15.81
C VAL A 90 12.44 -8.67 15.55
N ARG A 91 12.89 -9.33 16.62
CA ARG A 91 13.61 -10.61 16.50
C ARG A 91 12.63 -11.71 16.12
N CYS A 92 12.95 -12.45 15.07
CA CYS A 92 12.15 -13.56 14.59
C CYS A 92 12.78 -14.91 15.00
N ASP A 93 11.94 -15.86 15.34
CA ASP A 93 12.34 -17.26 15.45
C ASP A 93 12.40 -17.86 14.04
N VAL A 94 13.60 -18.13 13.57
CA VAL A 94 13.85 -18.61 12.20
C VAL A 94 13.30 -20.03 12.02
N SER A 95 13.35 -20.88 13.05
CA SER A 95 12.86 -22.26 12.98
C SER A 95 11.32 -22.29 12.85
N SER A 96 10.63 -21.54 13.70
CA SER A 96 9.17 -21.41 13.62
C SER A 96 8.72 -20.73 12.34
N LYS A 97 9.48 -19.74 11.85
CA LYS A 97 9.23 -19.09 10.57
C LYS A 97 9.32 -20.06 9.38
N ALA A 98 10.35 -20.93 9.38
CA ALA A 98 10.50 -21.96 8.34
C ALA A 98 9.37 -23.01 8.39
N ALA A 99 9.03 -23.50 9.56
CA ALA A 99 7.94 -24.45 9.74
C ALA A 99 6.60 -23.86 9.27
N LEU A 100 6.29 -22.62 9.66
CA LEU A 100 5.08 -21.92 9.21
C LEU A 100 5.06 -21.70 7.70
N SER A 101 6.22 -21.42 7.07
CA SER A 101 6.29 -21.28 5.61
C SER A 101 5.93 -22.58 4.88
N HIS A 102 6.37 -23.73 5.38
CA HIS A 102 6.00 -25.04 4.84
C HIS A 102 4.51 -25.33 5.02
N GLU A 103 4.00 -25.13 6.24
CA GLU A 103 2.58 -25.34 6.53
C GLU A 103 1.67 -24.49 5.62
N LEU A 104 2.00 -23.21 5.45
CA LEU A 104 1.26 -22.32 4.54
C LEU A 104 1.38 -22.73 3.09
N MET A 105 2.52 -23.29 2.67
CA MET A 105 2.70 -23.77 1.31
C MET A 105 1.81 -24.98 1.03
N ASP A 106 1.73 -25.93 1.97
CA ASP A 106 0.86 -27.09 1.88
C ASP A 106 -0.62 -26.67 1.81
N GLU A 107 -1.02 -25.74 2.66
CA GLU A 107 -2.36 -25.18 2.68
C GLU A 107 -2.72 -24.46 1.35
N ILE A 108 -1.78 -23.69 0.80
CA ILE A 108 -1.95 -23.01 -0.50
C ILE A 108 -2.11 -24.06 -1.61
N THR A 109 -1.24 -25.07 -1.63
CA THR A 109 -1.25 -26.13 -2.63
C THR A 109 -2.56 -26.93 -2.62
N GLN A 110 -3.07 -27.25 -1.43
CA GLN A 110 -4.36 -27.95 -1.29
C GLN A 110 -5.51 -27.10 -1.85
N ARG A 111 -5.53 -25.78 -1.56
CA ARG A 111 -6.58 -24.90 -2.07
C ARG A 111 -6.47 -24.67 -3.58
N GLU A 112 -5.28 -24.59 -4.12
CA GLU A 112 -5.06 -24.50 -5.58
C GLU A 112 -5.49 -25.79 -6.29
N SER A 113 -5.19 -26.93 -5.71
CA SER A 113 -5.62 -28.23 -6.23
C SER A 113 -7.14 -28.38 -6.21
N TRP A 114 -7.78 -27.96 -5.11
CA TRP A 114 -9.24 -27.93 -5.02
C TRP A 114 -9.83 -27.01 -6.10
N LEU A 115 -9.28 -25.79 -6.23
CA LEU A 115 -9.74 -24.83 -7.23
C LEU A 115 -9.63 -25.40 -8.64
N THR A 116 -8.48 -26.01 -8.97
CA THR A 116 -8.24 -26.66 -10.27
C THR A 116 -9.24 -27.81 -10.51
N SER A 117 -9.55 -28.62 -9.48
CA SER A 117 -10.50 -29.71 -9.60
C SER A 117 -11.93 -29.24 -9.85
N VAL A 118 -12.33 -28.13 -9.25
CA VAL A 118 -13.66 -27.54 -9.43
C VAL A 118 -13.80 -26.86 -10.79
N LEU A 119 -12.75 -26.19 -11.25
CA LEU A 119 -12.77 -25.45 -12.52
C LEU A 119 -12.44 -26.32 -13.74
N GLY A 120 -11.79 -27.47 -13.54
CA GLY A 120 -11.28 -28.31 -14.62
C GLY A 120 -9.98 -27.79 -15.26
N HIS A 121 -9.47 -26.63 -14.86
CA HIS A 121 -8.22 -26.04 -15.33
C HIS A 121 -7.57 -25.18 -14.23
N PRO A 122 -6.24 -24.97 -14.27
CA PRO A 122 -5.56 -24.08 -13.34
C PRO A 122 -5.96 -22.60 -13.55
N LEU A 123 -6.16 -21.86 -12.46
CA LEU A 123 -6.45 -20.43 -12.49
C LEU A 123 -5.45 -19.69 -11.59
N ASN A 124 -4.68 -18.78 -12.18
CA ASN A 124 -3.79 -17.91 -11.40
C ASN A 124 -4.59 -16.73 -10.82
N ILE A 125 -4.98 -16.85 -9.56
CA ILE A 125 -5.77 -15.83 -8.84
C ILE A 125 -5.04 -14.51 -8.61
N GLN A 126 -3.70 -14.47 -8.79
CA GLN A 126 -2.88 -13.27 -8.70
C GLN A 126 -2.77 -12.52 -10.04
N SER A 127 -3.21 -13.14 -11.13
CA SER A 127 -3.24 -12.52 -12.45
C SER A 127 -4.57 -11.78 -12.67
N PRO A 128 -4.60 -10.44 -12.69
CA PRO A 128 -5.82 -9.70 -12.96
C PRO A 128 -6.45 -10.07 -14.31
N LYS A 129 -5.61 -10.33 -15.30
CA LYS A 129 -6.05 -10.71 -16.66
C LYS A 129 -6.79 -12.05 -16.64
N GLN A 130 -6.20 -13.12 -16.09
CA GLN A 130 -6.83 -14.44 -16.02
C GLN A 130 -8.10 -14.42 -15.18
N MET A 131 -8.10 -13.66 -14.08
CA MET A 131 -9.28 -13.49 -13.25
C MET A 131 -10.42 -12.79 -14.00
N GLN A 132 -10.12 -11.74 -14.78
CA GLN A 132 -11.12 -11.05 -15.58
C GLN A 132 -11.65 -11.93 -16.71
N GLU A 133 -10.78 -12.64 -17.42
CA GLU A 133 -11.15 -13.60 -18.44
C GLU A 133 -12.10 -14.66 -17.88
N PHE A 134 -11.76 -15.28 -16.75
CA PHE A 134 -12.59 -16.28 -16.11
C PHE A 134 -13.96 -15.72 -15.65
N PHE A 135 -13.99 -14.64 -14.89
CA PHE A 135 -15.25 -14.13 -14.33
C PHE A 135 -16.12 -13.39 -15.37
N TYR A 136 -15.52 -12.62 -16.26
CA TYR A 136 -16.26 -11.75 -17.17
C TYR A 136 -16.45 -12.39 -18.56
N ASP A 137 -15.47 -13.15 -19.05
CA ASP A 137 -15.53 -13.73 -20.39
C ASP A 137 -16.07 -15.16 -20.37
N ASP A 138 -15.67 -16.03 -19.42
CA ASP A 138 -16.13 -17.42 -19.34
C ASP A 138 -17.48 -17.52 -18.61
N LEU A 139 -17.56 -16.98 -17.38
CA LEU A 139 -18.78 -17.00 -16.55
C LEU A 139 -19.81 -15.93 -16.94
N LYS A 140 -19.45 -14.99 -17.83
CA LYS A 140 -20.32 -13.93 -18.33
C LYS A 140 -20.92 -13.03 -17.24
N PHE A 141 -20.24 -12.85 -16.11
CA PHE A 141 -20.69 -11.90 -15.10
C PHE A 141 -20.53 -10.45 -15.58
N LYS A 142 -21.40 -9.58 -15.13
CA LYS A 142 -21.32 -8.16 -15.45
C LYS A 142 -20.07 -7.55 -14.80
N PRO A 143 -19.17 -6.88 -15.56
CA PRO A 143 -17.97 -6.27 -15.02
C PRO A 143 -18.26 -5.25 -13.90
N VAL A 144 -17.47 -5.33 -12.84
CA VAL A 144 -17.47 -4.33 -11.76
C VAL A 144 -16.39 -3.31 -12.06
N ILE A 145 -16.76 -2.04 -12.12
CA ILE A 145 -15.83 -0.95 -12.46
C ILE A 145 -15.29 -0.30 -11.18
N SER A 146 -13.98 -0.24 -11.06
CA SER A 146 -13.31 0.47 -9.98
C SER A 146 -13.59 1.99 -10.05
N ARG A 147 -13.99 2.58 -8.92
CA ARG A 147 -14.22 4.03 -8.83
C ARG A 147 -12.94 4.87 -8.97
N LYS A 148 -11.76 4.25 -8.68
CA LYS A 148 -10.47 4.94 -8.69
C LYS A 148 -9.83 4.92 -10.07
N THR A 149 -9.87 3.76 -10.75
CA THR A 149 -9.16 3.56 -12.02
C THR A 149 -10.07 3.58 -13.24
N HIS A 150 -11.39 3.56 -13.04
CA HIS A 150 -12.42 3.46 -14.09
C HIS A 150 -12.25 2.25 -15.00
N THR A 151 -11.56 1.21 -14.52
CA THR A 151 -11.34 -0.06 -15.23
C THR A 151 -12.05 -1.20 -14.53
N ALA A 152 -12.29 -2.30 -15.25
CA ALA A 152 -12.84 -3.53 -14.68
C ALA A 152 -11.89 -4.06 -13.58
N THR A 153 -12.46 -4.44 -12.43
CA THR A 153 -11.69 -4.93 -11.27
C THR A 153 -12.32 -6.20 -10.70
N LEU A 154 -11.48 -7.06 -10.11
CA LEU A 154 -11.86 -8.22 -9.31
C LEU A 154 -11.14 -8.19 -7.96
N ASP A 155 -11.09 -7.00 -7.36
CA ASP A 155 -10.71 -6.88 -5.96
C ASP A 155 -11.74 -7.57 -5.03
N ASP A 156 -11.42 -7.68 -3.76
CA ASP A 156 -12.28 -8.41 -2.81
C ASP A 156 -13.68 -7.83 -2.71
N ALA A 157 -13.83 -6.51 -2.86
CA ALA A 157 -15.13 -5.86 -2.86
C ALA A 157 -15.95 -6.21 -4.12
N ALA A 158 -15.30 -6.28 -5.28
CA ALA A 158 -15.93 -6.70 -6.53
C ALA A 158 -16.37 -8.17 -6.47
N LEU A 159 -15.51 -9.06 -5.96
CA LEU A 159 -15.83 -10.48 -5.77
C LEU A 159 -17.03 -10.67 -4.82
N ILE A 160 -17.07 -9.96 -3.70
CA ILE A 160 -18.20 -9.97 -2.77
C ILE A 160 -19.48 -9.45 -3.46
N SER A 161 -19.36 -8.41 -4.29
CA SER A 161 -20.51 -7.89 -5.04
C SER A 161 -21.07 -8.87 -6.05
N ILE A 162 -20.20 -9.63 -6.74
CA ILE A 162 -20.59 -10.71 -7.65
C ILE A 162 -21.30 -11.83 -6.88
N ALA A 163 -20.70 -12.31 -5.79
CA ALA A 163 -21.26 -13.39 -4.98
C ALA A 163 -22.62 -13.05 -4.34
N LYS A 164 -22.86 -11.78 -4.01
CA LYS A 164 -24.17 -11.31 -3.54
C LYS A 164 -25.26 -11.40 -4.61
N LYS A 165 -24.90 -11.22 -5.89
CA LYS A 165 -25.84 -11.30 -7.01
C LYS A 165 -26.05 -12.74 -7.48
N GLU A 166 -24.99 -13.53 -7.38
CA GLU A 166 -24.95 -14.92 -7.85
C GLU A 166 -24.49 -15.83 -6.68
N PRO A 167 -25.40 -16.20 -5.79
CA PRO A 167 -25.05 -16.97 -4.58
C PRO A 167 -24.35 -18.31 -4.85
N LEU A 168 -24.56 -18.91 -6.01
CA LEU A 168 -23.92 -20.17 -6.39
C LEU A 168 -22.40 -20.08 -6.49
N VAL A 169 -21.84 -18.89 -6.76
CA VAL A 169 -20.39 -18.70 -6.82
C VAL A 169 -19.76 -18.31 -5.46
N GLN A 170 -20.59 -18.16 -4.42
CA GLN A 170 -20.09 -17.77 -3.08
C GLN A 170 -18.99 -18.71 -2.57
N PRO A 171 -19.10 -20.06 -2.65
CA PRO A 171 -18.03 -20.94 -2.20
C PRO A 171 -16.72 -20.74 -2.96
N LEU A 172 -16.79 -20.51 -4.27
CA LEU A 172 -15.64 -20.22 -5.11
C LEU A 172 -14.97 -18.89 -4.72
N VAL A 173 -15.77 -17.84 -4.56
CA VAL A 173 -15.28 -16.51 -4.14
C VAL A 173 -14.61 -16.58 -2.78
N ASN A 174 -15.22 -17.25 -1.80
CA ASN A 174 -14.62 -17.42 -0.47
C ASN A 174 -13.26 -18.12 -0.56
N LYS A 175 -13.16 -19.17 -1.36
CA LYS A 175 -11.91 -19.92 -1.51
C LYS A 175 -10.81 -19.10 -2.21
N ILE A 176 -11.17 -18.28 -3.19
CA ILE A 176 -10.26 -17.34 -3.85
C ILE A 176 -9.75 -16.29 -2.84
N GLN A 177 -10.61 -15.72 -2.02
CA GLN A 177 -10.23 -14.73 -1.00
C GLN A 177 -9.34 -15.34 0.09
N GLU A 178 -9.67 -16.53 0.59
CA GLU A 178 -8.80 -17.27 1.51
C GLU A 178 -7.41 -17.49 0.92
N LEU A 179 -7.35 -17.96 -0.33
CA LEU A 179 -6.09 -18.24 -1.01
C LEU A 179 -5.27 -16.97 -1.26
N ARG A 180 -5.91 -15.85 -1.64
CA ARG A 180 -5.24 -14.54 -1.74
C ARG A 180 -4.64 -14.11 -0.40
N SER A 181 -5.41 -14.21 0.68
CA SER A 181 -4.98 -13.83 2.02
C SER A 181 -3.79 -14.67 2.48
N LEU A 182 -3.81 -15.98 2.26
CA LEU A 182 -2.70 -16.89 2.61
C LEU A 182 -1.43 -16.55 1.81
N LYS A 183 -1.55 -16.32 0.50
CA LYS A 183 -0.41 -15.95 -0.35
C LYS A 183 0.21 -14.62 0.06
N VAL A 184 -0.62 -13.60 0.34
CA VAL A 184 -0.15 -12.30 0.81
C VAL A 184 0.50 -12.42 2.18
N PHE A 185 -0.12 -13.14 3.11
CA PHE A 185 0.44 -13.37 4.44
C PHE A 185 1.81 -14.06 4.37
N ARG A 186 1.90 -15.15 3.59
CA ARG A 186 3.16 -15.87 3.41
C ARG A 186 4.25 -14.97 2.81
N SER A 187 3.98 -14.31 1.68
CA SER A 187 4.99 -13.50 0.98
C SER A 187 5.40 -12.25 1.75
N THR A 188 4.44 -11.58 2.40
CA THR A 188 4.69 -10.28 3.05
C THR A 188 5.30 -10.43 4.44
N PHE A 189 4.84 -11.41 5.23
CA PHE A 189 5.26 -11.54 6.62
C PHE A 189 6.17 -12.74 6.86
N VAL A 190 5.81 -13.92 6.34
CA VAL A 190 6.55 -15.14 6.64
C VAL A 190 7.82 -15.24 5.79
N GLU A 191 7.81 -14.84 4.54
CA GLU A 191 8.99 -14.84 3.65
C GLU A 191 9.76 -13.51 3.66
N ALA A 192 9.32 -12.53 4.46
CA ALA A 192 10.02 -11.27 4.60
C ALA A 192 11.50 -11.51 4.95
N ARG A 193 12.37 -10.79 4.26
CA ARG A 193 13.83 -10.91 4.46
C ARG A 193 14.20 -10.43 5.85
N LEU A 194 14.93 -11.23 6.57
CA LEU A 194 15.53 -10.86 7.85
C LEU A 194 16.93 -10.32 7.64
N ASP A 195 17.34 -9.40 8.50
CA ASP A 195 18.71 -8.94 8.58
C ASP A 195 19.64 -10.02 9.16
N ARG A 196 20.96 -9.77 9.14
CA ARG A 196 21.97 -10.74 9.61
C ARG A 196 21.79 -11.13 11.09
N ASP A 197 21.16 -10.27 11.88
CA ASP A 197 20.87 -10.49 13.30
C ASP A 197 19.48 -11.11 13.55
N GLN A 198 18.86 -11.70 12.51
CA GLN A 198 17.55 -12.35 12.55
C GLN A 198 16.40 -11.42 12.92
N ARG A 199 16.52 -10.13 12.60
CA ARG A 199 15.49 -9.14 12.86
C ARG A 199 14.80 -8.69 11.57
N LEU A 200 13.52 -8.42 11.70
CA LEU A 200 12.72 -7.70 10.71
C LEU A 200 12.78 -6.21 11.04
N ARG A 201 13.18 -5.41 10.03
CA ARG A 201 13.24 -3.94 10.11
C ARG A 201 12.53 -3.30 8.97
#